data_16138634cd33d6b2427a41e938c2026c
#
_entry.id   16138634cd33d6b2427a41e938c2026c
#
_cell.length_a   1.000
_cell.length_b   1.000
_cell.length_c   1.000
_cell.angle_alpha   90.00
_cell.angle_beta   90.00
_cell.angle_gamma   90.00
#
_symmetry.space_group_name_H-M   'P 1'
#
loop_
_entity.id
_entity.type
_entity.pdbx_description
1 polymer ?
#
loop_
_entity_poly.entity_id
_entity_poly.type
_entity_poly.pdbx_seq_one_letter_code
_entity_poly.pdbx_strand_id
1 'polypeptide(L)'
;MNDVAARYPWPATGRYVRAMMVMGLDGATVGPDGGSRSLSGPADLAALLAIRSHSDAVVIGAETLRVERYKPFRAKPELQESRAAQGLDIAPRLVIVSASLKLPWEEPVFTESALAPLVATVAGHDAARLDRAREHAEVLVAPGSRVDPAWLLDELYARRLHRIVCEGGRGLLGAFADAGVIDEWDVTVSGMAGATRFDLAESRDQDGFLFTRFTRRHDG
;
A
#
# COMPACT_ATOMS: atom_id res chain seq x y z
N MET A 1 14.17 -2.45 15.92
CA MET A 1 13.18 -2.86 14.89
C MET A 1 12.18 -3.91 15.40
N ASN A 2 12.53 -4.74 16.39
CA ASN A 2 11.68 -5.85 16.84
C ASN A 2 10.34 -5.49 17.51
N ASP A 3 10.21 -4.30 18.08
CA ASP A 3 8.96 -3.93 18.80
C ASP A 3 7.82 -3.49 17.87
N VAL A 4 8.12 -2.79 16.80
CA VAL A 4 7.08 -2.30 15.86
C VAL A 4 6.49 -3.44 15.05
N ALA A 5 7.31 -4.36 14.54
CA ALA A 5 6.84 -5.50 13.76
C ALA A 5 5.92 -6.45 14.57
N ALA A 6 6.18 -6.57 15.87
CA ALA A 6 5.34 -7.39 16.76
C ALA A 6 3.91 -6.84 16.96
N ARG A 7 3.71 -5.55 16.66
CA ARG A 7 2.38 -4.90 16.72
C ARG A 7 1.52 -5.16 15.49
N TYR A 8 2.12 -5.65 14.40
CA TYR A 8 1.44 -5.93 13.13
C TYR A 8 1.67 -7.39 12.70
N PRO A 9 1.22 -8.38 13.52
CA PRO A 9 1.43 -9.78 13.21
C PRO A 9 0.62 -10.20 11.98
N TRP A 10 1.23 -10.95 11.09
CA TRP A 10 0.51 -11.61 10.02
C TRP A 10 -0.06 -12.94 10.50
N PRO A 11 -1.24 -13.36 10.03
CA PRO A 11 -1.73 -14.71 10.28
C PRO A 11 -0.72 -15.75 9.82
N ALA A 12 -0.60 -16.84 10.55
CA ALA A 12 0.34 -17.92 10.22
C ALA A 12 -0.02 -18.59 8.88
N THR A 13 -1.30 -18.65 8.55
CA THR A 13 -1.82 -19.29 7.34
C THR A 13 -3.02 -18.52 6.80
N GLY A 14 -3.36 -18.78 5.54
CA GLY A 14 -4.55 -18.23 4.90
C GLY A 14 -4.28 -16.94 4.11
N ARG A 15 -5.33 -16.45 3.49
CA ARG A 15 -5.38 -15.22 2.71
C ARG A 15 -5.68 -14.07 3.66
N TYR A 16 -4.99 -12.96 3.51
CA TYR A 16 -5.19 -11.81 4.39
C TYR A 16 -4.86 -10.50 3.69
N VAL A 17 -5.78 -9.56 3.76
CA VAL A 17 -5.69 -8.25 3.12
C VAL A 17 -5.69 -7.16 4.18
N ARG A 18 -4.60 -6.41 4.27
CA ARG A 18 -4.49 -5.20 5.07
C ARG A 18 -4.68 -3.98 4.20
N ALA A 19 -5.45 -3.03 4.68
CA ALA A 19 -5.50 -1.67 4.16
C ALA A 19 -4.66 -0.77 5.05
N MET A 20 -3.72 -0.03 4.46
CA MET A 20 -2.87 0.90 5.20
C MET A 20 -3.05 2.31 4.68
N MET A 21 -3.29 3.27 5.59
CA MET A 21 -3.54 4.66 5.24
C MET A 21 -3.10 5.61 6.36
N VAL A 22 -2.50 6.73 5.95
CA VAL A 22 -2.34 7.90 6.82
C VAL A 22 -3.35 8.98 6.43
N MET A 23 -3.93 9.65 7.42
CA MET A 23 -4.82 10.78 7.20
C MET A 23 -4.58 11.91 8.21
N GLY A 24 -4.88 13.13 7.80
CA GLY A 24 -4.92 14.31 8.67
C GLY A 24 -6.16 14.33 9.57
N LEU A 25 -6.20 15.27 10.52
CA LEU A 25 -7.36 15.51 11.38
C LEU A 25 -8.61 15.96 10.62
N ASP A 26 -8.42 16.55 9.45
CA ASP A 26 -9.46 16.96 8.50
C ASP A 26 -9.89 15.85 7.54
N GLY A 27 -9.36 14.62 7.72
CA GLY A 27 -9.63 13.48 6.87
C GLY A 27 -8.89 13.51 5.52
N ALA A 28 -8.01 14.48 5.29
CA ALA A 28 -7.20 14.54 4.09
C ALA A 28 -6.16 13.41 4.09
N THR A 29 -6.03 12.70 2.96
CA THR A 29 -5.01 11.66 2.74
C THR A 29 -3.86 12.16 1.85
N VAL A 30 -3.94 13.41 1.45
CA VAL A 30 -2.94 14.16 0.70
C VAL A 30 -2.63 15.42 1.48
N GLY A 31 -1.38 15.63 1.79
CA GLY A 31 -0.93 16.79 2.52
C GLY A 31 -0.56 17.98 1.62
N PRO A 32 -0.04 19.07 2.21
CA PRO A 32 0.31 20.29 1.48
C PRO A 32 1.34 20.12 0.37
N ASP A 33 2.15 19.07 0.43
CA ASP A 33 3.18 18.72 -0.59
C ASP A 33 2.60 17.95 -1.80
N GLY A 34 1.29 17.71 -1.83
CA GLY A 34 0.61 16.98 -2.88
C GLY A 34 0.71 15.45 -2.75
N GLY A 35 1.32 14.93 -1.69
CA GLY A 35 1.46 13.51 -1.39
C GLY A 35 1.11 13.19 0.07
N SER A 36 1.36 11.95 0.48
CA SER A 36 1.14 11.52 1.87
C SER A 36 2.30 11.85 2.82
N ARG A 37 3.48 12.21 2.29
CA ARG A 37 4.72 12.35 3.06
C ARG A 37 4.66 13.44 4.12
N SER A 38 3.98 14.56 3.84
CA SER A 38 3.81 15.65 4.81
C SER A 38 2.84 15.31 5.93
N LEU A 39 1.99 14.30 5.73
CA LEU A 39 1.13 13.74 6.79
C LEU A 39 1.87 12.69 7.62
N SER A 40 2.78 11.94 6.99
CA SER A 40 3.57 10.88 7.61
C SER A 40 4.70 11.40 8.48
N GLY A 41 5.30 10.51 9.25
CA GLY A 41 6.46 10.77 10.09
C GLY A 41 7.26 9.50 10.36
N PRO A 42 8.36 9.57 11.15
CA PRO A 42 9.22 8.41 11.39
C PRO A 42 8.47 7.20 11.99
N ALA A 43 7.49 7.42 12.87
CA ALA A 43 6.71 6.36 13.48
C ALA A 43 5.78 5.67 12.47
N ASP A 44 5.09 6.46 11.64
CA ASP A 44 4.24 5.93 10.58
C ASP A 44 5.06 5.18 9.53
N LEU A 45 6.20 5.73 9.11
CA LEU A 45 7.12 5.03 8.21
C LEU A 45 7.62 3.72 8.80
N ALA A 46 7.89 3.66 10.11
CA ALA A 46 8.31 2.43 10.78
C ALA A 46 7.20 1.37 10.76
N ALA A 47 5.93 1.77 10.98
CA ALA A 47 4.77 0.88 10.86
C ALA A 47 4.61 0.36 9.42
N LEU A 48 4.66 1.24 8.42
CA LEU A 48 4.61 0.88 7.01
C LEU A 48 5.67 -0.16 6.64
N LEU A 49 6.92 0.08 7.04
CA LEU A 49 8.03 -0.82 6.76
C LEU A 49 7.89 -2.16 7.51
N ALA A 50 7.35 -2.16 8.72
CA ALA A 50 7.08 -3.36 9.50
C ALA A 50 6.03 -4.25 8.82
N ILE A 51 4.91 -3.66 8.38
CA ILE A 51 3.84 -4.36 7.67
C ILE A 51 4.37 -4.93 6.34
N ARG A 52 5.05 -4.12 5.53
CA ARG A 52 5.63 -4.57 4.25
C ARG A 52 6.67 -5.68 4.43
N SER A 53 7.40 -5.69 5.55
CA SER A 53 8.53 -6.60 5.75
C SER A 53 8.16 -8.09 5.64
N HIS A 54 6.92 -8.45 5.95
CA HIS A 54 6.42 -9.82 5.88
C HIS A 54 5.13 -9.96 5.06
N SER A 55 4.88 -9.04 4.13
CA SER A 55 3.86 -9.20 3.08
C SER A 55 4.40 -9.97 1.88
N ASP A 56 3.50 -10.59 1.11
CA ASP A 56 3.79 -11.15 -0.22
C ASP A 56 3.73 -10.07 -1.29
N ALA A 57 2.74 -9.17 -1.20
CA ALA A 57 2.53 -8.13 -2.19
C ALA A 57 2.05 -6.82 -1.57
N VAL A 58 2.39 -5.72 -2.28
CA VAL A 58 1.92 -4.37 -2.00
C VAL A 58 1.13 -3.88 -3.19
N VAL A 59 -0.16 -3.58 -3.01
CA VAL A 59 -1.09 -3.15 -4.05
C VAL A 59 -1.31 -1.65 -3.97
N ILE A 60 -1.08 -0.96 -5.09
CA ILE A 60 -1.26 0.49 -5.23
C ILE A 60 -1.99 0.87 -6.51
N GLY A 61 -2.60 2.04 -6.52
CA GLY A 61 -3.12 2.65 -7.74
C GLY A 61 -2.04 3.37 -8.56
N ALA A 62 -2.25 3.48 -9.86
CA ALA A 62 -1.33 4.16 -10.77
C ALA A 62 -1.08 5.64 -10.40
N GLU A 63 -2.08 6.33 -9.83
CA GLU A 63 -1.90 7.70 -9.36
C GLU A 63 -0.97 7.77 -8.16
N THR A 64 -1.15 6.87 -7.20
CA THR A 64 -0.28 6.75 -6.02
C THR A 64 1.18 6.49 -6.44
N LEU A 65 1.39 5.62 -7.43
CA LEU A 65 2.74 5.40 -7.98
C LEU A 65 3.37 6.71 -8.49
N ARG A 66 2.62 7.50 -9.27
CA ARG A 66 3.11 8.77 -9.85
C ARG A 66 3.43 9.83 -8.80
N VAL A 67 2.56 9.94 -7.79
CA VAL A 67 2.68 10.97 -6.74
C VAL A 67 3.77 10.62 -5.74
N GLU A 68 3.75 9.38 -5.24
CA GLU A 68 4.62 8.96 -4.13
C GLU A 68 6.02 8.52 -4.59
N ARG A 69 6.23 8.29 -5.89
CA ARG A 69 7.51 7.87 -6.48
C ARG A 69 8.15 6.74 -5.68
N TYR A 70 7.53 5.57 -5.77
CA TYR A 70 7.95 4.39 -5.03
C TYR A 70 9.40 4.02 -5.36
N LYS A 71 10.17 3.73 -4.30
CA LYS A 71 11.50 3.14 -4.46
C LYS A 71 11.38 1.67 -4.86
N PRO A 72 12.40 1.11 -5.54
CA PRO A 72 12.46 -0.32 -5.83
C PRO A 72 12.26 -1.19 -4.59
N PHE A 73 11.48 -2.24 -4.72
CA PHE A 73 11.29 -3.25 -3.70
C PHE A 73 12.45 -4.24 -3.77
N ARG A 74 13.49 -3.98 -2.95
CA ARG A 74 14.72 -4.78 -2.95
C ARG A 74 14.72 -5.79 -1.81
N ALA A 75 15.45 -6.88 -2.00
CA ALA A 75 15.78 -7.80 -0.94
C ALA A 75 16.54 -7.07 0.17
N LYS A 76 16.15 -7.32 1.42
CA LYS A 76 16.79 -6.77 2.61
C LYS A 76 17.52 -7.91 3.33
N PRO A 77 18.86 -7.91 3.41
CA PRO A 77 19.62 -9.00 4.03
C PRO A 77 19.13 -9.39 5.42
N GLU A 78 18.77 -8.39 6.24
CA GLU A 78 18.28 -8.57 7.60
C GLU A 78 16.89 -9.23 7.71
N LEU A 79 16.17 -9.35 6.61
CA LEU A 79 14.83 -9.97 6.54
C LEU A 79 14.83 -11.34 5.85
N GLN A 80 15.92 -11.73 5.19
CA GLN A 80 15.92 -12.92 4.33
C GLN A 80 15.59 -14.20 5.09
N GLU A 81 16.23 -14.41 6.24
CA GLU A 81 15.99 -15.59 7.06
C GLU A 81 14.53 -15.65 7.55
N SER A 82 14.02 -14.53 8.09
CA SER A 82 12.65 -14.47 8.61
C SER A 82 11.58 -14.59 7.52
N ARG A 83 11.85 -14.06 6.31
CA ARG A 83 10.96 -14.22 5.17
C ARG A 83 10.96 -15.67 4.66
N ALA A 84 12.15 -16.26 4.48
CA ALA A 84 12.30 -17.65 4.05
C ALA A 84 11.64 -18.64 5.02
N ALA A 85 11.80 -18.45 6.33
CA ALA A 85 11.16 -19.27 7.35
C ALA A 85 9.62 -19.23 7.29
N GLN A 86 9.04 -18.17 6.68
CA GLN A 86 7.61 -18.01 6.48
C GLN A 86 7.15 -18.36 5.05
N GLY A 87 8.06 -18.86 4.20
CA GLY A 87 7.76 -19.23 2.82
C GLY A 87 7.53 -18.03 1.89
N LEU A 88 8.00 -16.84 2.28
CA LEU A 88 7.87 -15.61 1.49
C LEU A 88 9.05 -15.46 0.52
N ASP A 89 8.81 -14.81 -0.61
CA ASP A 89 9.86 -14.42 -1.55
C ASP A 89 10.85 -13.42 -0.95
N ILE A 90 11.97 -13.18 -1.65
CA ILE A 90 13.08 -12.32 -1.18
C ILE A 90 12.67 -10.87 -0.91
N ALA A 91 11.58 -10.39 -1.52
CA ALA A 91 10.98 -9.07 -1.31
C ALA A 91 9.48 -9.13 -1.58
N PRO A 92 8.67 -8.19 -1.05
CA PRO A 92 7.28 -8.04 -1.49
C PRO A 92 7.21 -7.71 -2.98
N ARG A 93 6.21 -8.25 -3.67
CA ARG A 93 5.95 -7.93 -5.06
C ARG A 93 5.08 -6.68 -5.16
N LEU A 94 5.49 -5.69 -5.94
CA LEU A 94 4.65 -4.52 -6.21
C LEU A 94 3.55 -4.89 -7.22
N VAL A 95 2.32 -4.52 -6.90
CA VAL A 95 1.13 -4.69 -7.75
C VAL A 95 0.51 -3.33 -8.03
N ILE A 96 0.42 -2.95 -9.29
CA ILE A 96 -0.08 -1.64 -9.71
C ILE A 96 -1.41 -1.81 -10.44
N VAL A 97 -2.45 -1.17 -9.95
CA VAL A 97 -3.76 -1.13 -10.63
C VAL A 97 -3.82 0.10 -11.53
N SER A 98 -3.92 -0.13 -12.84
CA SER A 98 -3.90 0.93 -13.86
C SER A 98 -4.84 0.64 -15.01
N ALA A 99 -6.02 1.27 -15.04
CA ALA A 99 -6.94 1.12 -16.16
C ALA A 99 -6.41 1.72 -17.48
N SER A 100 -5.47 2.65 -17.45
CA SER A 100 -4.99 3.34 -18.66
C SER A 100 -3.61 2.89 -19.17
N LEU A 101 -2.87 2.12 -18.36
CA LEU A 101 -1.46 1.76 -18.60
C LEU A 101 -0.53 2.97 -18.84
N LYS A 102 -0.94 4.17 -18.44
CA LYS A 102 -0.09 5.38 -18.47
C LYS A 102 0.81 5.37 -17.23
N LEU A 103 1.86 4.57 -17.26
CA LEU A 103 2.79 4.39 -16.15
C LEU A 103 4.18 4.93 -16.53
N PRO A 104 4.96 5.39 -15.56
CA PRO A 104 6.33 5.87 -15.76
C PRO A 104 7.30 4.67 -15.85
N TRP A 105 7.26 3.94 -16.94
CA TRP A 105 7.95 2.67 -17.14
C TRP A 105 9.47 2.73 -16.93
N GLU A 106 10.06 3.91 -17.12
CA GLU A 106 11.51 4.14 -16.96
C GLU A 106 11.93 4.36 -15.49
N GLU A 107 10.96 4.43 -14.56
CA GLU A 107 11.31 4.62 -13.15
C GLU A 107 11.97 3.36 -12.55
N PRO A 108 12.93 3.55 -11.62
CA PRO A 108 13.69 2.44 -11.02
C PRO A 108 12.82 1.35 -10.38
N VAL A 109 11.59 1.64 -9.99
CA VAL A 109 10.67 0.65 -9.43
C VAL A 109 10.34 -0.47 -10.40
N PHE A 110 10.38 -0.23 -11.71
CA PHE A 110 10.16 -1.23 -12.76
C PHE A 110 11.43 -2.01 -13.12
N THR A 111 12.60 -1.36 -13.03
CA THR A 111 13.86 -1.92 -13.53
C THR A 111 14.78 -2.47 -12.46
N GLU A 112 14.62 -2.05 -11.19
CA GLU A 112 15.52 -2.38 -10.09
C GLU A 112 14.85 -3.12 -8.93
N SER A 113 13.53 -3.38 -8.99
CA SER A 113 12.87 -4.20 -7.98
C SER A 113 13.34 -5.66 -8.08
N ALA A 114 13.48 -6.32 -6.94
CA ALA A 114 13.96 -7.70 -6.86
C ALA A 114 13.04 -8.70 -7.58
N LEU A 115 11.75 -8.39 -7.62
CA LEU A 115 10.73 -9.13 -8.37
C LEU A 115 10.08 -8.18 -9.38
N ALA A 116 9.87 -8.64 -10.60
CA ALA A 116 9.17 -7.85 -11.61
C ALA A 116 7.77 -7.44 -11.09
N PRO A 117 7.37 -6.16 -11.18
CA PRO A 117 6.05 -5.74 -10.77
C PRO A 117 4.92 -6.47 -11.52
N LEU A 118 3.77 -6.57 -10.89
CA LEU A 118 2.50 -6.93 -11.52
C LEU A 118 1.74 -5.66 -11.89
N VAL A 119 1.15 -5.62 -13.07
CA VAL A 119 0.25 -4.53 -13.46
C VAL A 119 -1.11 -5.11 -13.83
N ALA A 120 -2.11 -4.81 -13.01
CA ALA A 120 -3.50 -5.15 -13.29
C ALA A 120 -4.17 -4.05 -14.10
N THR A 121 -4.70 -4.39 -15.26
CA THR A 121 -5.37 -3.47 -16.17
C THR A 121 -6.69 -4.05 -16.67
N VAL A 122 -7.39 -3.31 -17.52
CA VAL A 122 -8.67 -3.71 -18.13
C VAL A 122 -8.48 -4.16 -19.57
N ALA A 123 -9.47 -4.83 -20.13
CA ALA A 123 -9.51 -5.16 -21.55
C ALA A 123 -9.67 -3.89 -22.43
N GLY A 124 -9.40 -4.02 -23.72
CA GLY A 124 -9.63 -2.96 -24.73
C GLY A 124 -8.44 -2.07 -25.04
N HIS A 125 -7.25 -2.36 -24.52
CA HIS A 125 -6.01 -1.71 -24.96
C HIS A 125 -5.59 -2.24 -26.34
N ASP A 126 -4.96 -1.37 -27.14
CA ASP A 126 -4.25 -1.80 -28.35
C ASP A 126 -3.04 -2.68 -28.01
N ALA A 127 -2.62 -3.49 -28.99
CA ALA A 127 -1.52 -4.45 -28.80
C ALA A 127 -0.21 -3.75 -28.39
N ALA A 128 0.13 -2.63 -29.04
CA ALA A 128 1.38 -1.91 -28.78
C ALA A 128 1.49 -1.43 -27.33
N ARG A 129 0.37 -0.96 -26.74
CA ARG A 129 0.34 -0.53 -25.33
C ARG A 129 0.50 -1.70 -24.37
N LEU A 130 -0.14 -2.83 -24.66
CA LEU A 130 -0.01 -4.05 -23.85
C LEU A 130 1.40 -4.62 -23.96
N ASP A 131 1.99 -4.66 -25.16
CA ASP A 131 3.33 -5.17 -25.39
C ASP A 131 4.36 -4.31 -24.65
N ARG A 132 4.25 -2.99 -24.72
CA ARG A 132 5.10 -2.11 -23.92
C ARG A 132 4.96 -2.38 -22.42
N ALA A 133 3.76 -2.59 -21.92
CA ALA A 133 3.57 -2.91 -20.50
C ALA A 133 4.24 -4.24 -20.13
N ARG A 134 4.18 -5.25 -21.00
CA ARG A 134 4.78 -6.57 -20.81
C ARG A 134 6.31 -6.56 -20.84
N GLU A 135 6.92 -5.57 -21.48
CA GLU A 135 8.38 -5.38 -21.44
C GLU A 135 8.88 -5.02 -20.04
N HIS A 136 8.02 -4.43 -19.18
CA HIS A 136 8.40 -3.90 -17.87
C HIS A 136 7.76 -4.62 -16.69
N ALA A 137 6.67 -5.36 -16.92
CA ALA A 137 5.87 -5.98 -15.85
C ALA A 137 5.14 -7.23 -16.33
N GLU A 138 4.75 -8.09 -15.40
CA GLU A 138 3.72 -9.10 -15.67
C GLU A 138 2.36 -8.42 -15.70
N VAL A 139 1.61 -8.56 -16.81
CA VAL A 139 0.35 -7.87 -17.03
C VAL A 139 -0.83 -8.80 -16.84
N LEU A 140 -1.73 -8.43 -15.93
CA LEU A 140 -3.02 -9.07 -15.68
C LEU A 140 -4.11 -8.23 -16.34
N VAL A 141 -4.92 -8.84 -17.20
CA VAL A 141 -6.00 -8.13 -17.90
C VAL A 141 -7.34 -8.59 -17.35
N ALA A 142 -8.00 -7.72 -16.60
CA ALA A 142 -9.32 -7.97 -16.07
C ALA A 142 -10.37 -8.05 -17.20
N PRO A 143 -11.38 -8.93 -17.07
CA PRO A 143 -12.39 -9.14 -18.12
C PRO A 143 -13.36 -7.96 -18.27
N GLY A 144 -13.46 -7.10 -17.25
CA GLY A 144 -14.40 -5.97 -17.22
C GLY A 144 -13.81 -4.64 -17.62
N SER A 145 -14.60 -3.59 -17.48
CA SER A 145 -14.20 -2.18 -17.70
C SER A 145 -13.44 -1.56 -16.51
N ARG A 146 -13.39 -2.28 -15.40
CA ARG A 146 -12.63 -1.93 -14.17
C ARG A 146 -11.94 -3.17 -13.64
N VAL A 147 -10.84 -2.98 -12.94
CA VAL A 147 -10.19 -4.05 -12.18
C VAL A 147 -11.01 -4.27 -10.91
N ASP A 148 -11.71 -5.39 -10.87
CA ASP A 148 -12.47 -5.81 -9.70
C ASP A 148 -11.51 -6.30 -8.60
N PRO A 149 -11.65 -5.85 -7.33
CA PRO A 149 -10.77 -6.27 -6.25
C PRO A 149 -10.79 -7.77 -5.95
N ALA A 150 -11.95 -8.41 -6.00
CA ALA A 150 -12.05 -9.84 -5.74
C ALA A 150 -11.35 -10.64 -6.84
N TRP A 151 -11.56 -10.28 -8.11
CA TRP A 151 -10.83 -10.87 -9.23
C TRP A 151 -9.31 -10.66 -9.09
N LEU A 152 -8.87 -9.45 -8.74
CA LEU A 152 -7.44 -9.17 -8.54
C LEU A 152 -6.85 -10.07 -7.45
N LEU A 153 -7.54 -10.18 -6.31
CA LEU A 153 -7.09 -11.03 -5.22
C LEU A 153 -7.01 -12.50 -5.63
N ASP A 154 -7.98 -13.03 -6.39
CA ASP A 154 -7.93 -14.40 -6.90
C ASP A 154 -6.70 -14.63 -7.79
N GLU A 155 -6.37 -13.66 -8.66
CA GLU A 155 -5.17 -13.70 -9.49
C GLU A 155 -3.86 -13.67 -8.66
N LEU A 156 -3.83 -12.90 -7.58
CA LEU A 156 -2.69 -12.85 -6.66
C LEU A 156 -2.57 -14.16 -5.88
N TYR A 157 -3.67 -14.69 -5.38
CA TYR A 157 -3.71 -15.95 -4.64
C TYR A 157 -3.31 -17.16 -5.50
N ALA A 158 -3.69 -17.18 -6.78
CA ALA A 158 -3.23 -18.19 -7.73
C ALA A 158 -1.70 -18.17 -7.91
N ARG A 159 -1.07 -17.02 -7.65
CA ARG A 159 0.39 -16.81 -7.64
C ARG A 159 1.05 -17.03 -6.28
N ARG A 160 0.31 -17.55 -5.31
CA ARG A 160 0.75 -17.76 -3.91
C ARG A 160 1.08 -16.47 -3.16
N LEU A 161 0.53 -15.33 -3.59
CA LEU A 161 0.64 -14.07 -2.87
C LEU A 161 -0.58 -13.96 -1.94
N HIS A 162 -0.42 -14.29 -0.68
CA HIS A 162 -1.52 -14.44 0.29
C HIS A 162 -1.62 -13.29 1.29
N ARG A 163 -0.47 -12.67 1.64
CA ARG A 163 -0.39 -11.55 2.57
C ARG A 163 -0.31 -10.26 1.77
N ILE A 164 -1.44 -9.60 1.59
CA ILE A 164 -1.60 -8.45 0.72
C ILE A 164 -1.70 -7.17 1.54
N VAL A 165 -0.92 -6.14 1.20
CA VAL A 165 -1.07 -4.78 1.73
C VAL A 165 -1.63 -3.90 0.63
N CYS A 166 -2.81 -3.33 0.82
CA CYS A 166 -3.35 -2.30 -0.06
C CYS A 166 -3.04 -0.91 0.51
N GLU A 167 -2.21 -0.15 -0.19
CA GLU A 167 -1.80 1.20 0.22
C GLU A 167 -2.52 2.31 -0.56
N GLY A 168 -3.54 1.95 -1.28
CA GLY A 168 -4.43 2.89 -1.97
C GLY A 168 -3.89 3.37 -3.33
N GLY A 169 -4.14 4.67 -3.83
CA GLY A 169 -4.92 5.73 -3.13
C GLY A 169 -6.41 5.48 -2.87
N ARG A 170 -7.09 6.57 -2.52
CA ARG A 170 -8.47 6.56 -2.03
C ARG A 170 -9.45 5.77 -2.89
N GLY A 171 -9.38 5.93 -4.21
CA GLY A 171 -10.28 5.21 -5.11
C GLY A 171 -10.08 3.70 -5.08
N LEU A 172 -8.84 3.23 -4.98
CA LEU A 172 -8.53 1.80 -4.90
C LEU A 172 -8.94 1.23 -3.54
N LEU A 173 -8.61 1.93 -2.44
CA LEU A 173 -9.04 1.54 -1.09
C LEU A 173 -10.56 1.50 -0.96
N GLY A 174 -11.27 2.51 -1.52
CA GLY A 174 -12.72 2.53 -1.56
C GLY A 174 -13.27 1.30 -2.29
N ALA A 175 -12.72 0.95 -3.45
CA ALA A 175 -13.14 -0.24 -4.19
C ALA A 175 -12.91 -1.54 -3.39
N PHE A 176 -11.77 -1.67 -2.69
CA PHE A 176 -11.50 -2.83 -1.81
C PHE A 176 -12.46 -2.89 -0.61
N ALA A 177 -12.79 -1.74 -0.02
CA ALA A 177 -13.77 -1.64 1.07
C ALA A 177 -15.18 -2.02 0.60
N ASP A 178 -15.63 -1.46 -0.53
CA ASP A 178 -16.94 -1.73 -1.12
C ASP A 178 -17.10 -3.21 -1.51
N ALA A 179 -16.02 -3.86 -1.93
CA ALA A 179 -15.98 -5.28 -2.23
C ALA A 179 -15.96 -6.17 -0.98
N GLY A 180 -15.78 -5.61 0.23
CA GLY A 180 -15.73 -6.36 1.49
C GLY A 180 -14.54 -7.31 1.60
N VAL A 181 -13.42 -6.99 0.96
CA VAL A 181 -12.25 -7.89 0.85
C VAL A 181 -11.09 -7.50 1.77
N ILE A 182 -11.29 -6.53 2.66
CA ILE A 182 -10.27 -6.07 3.63
C ILE A 182 -10.50 -6.78 4.95
N ASP A 183 -9.47 -7.47 5.45
CA ASP A 183 -9.49 -8.15 6.75
C ASP A 183 -9.06 -7.23 7.89
N GLU A 184 -8.19 -6.24 7.62
CA GLU A 184 -7.64 -5.36 8.65
C GLU A 184 -7.37 -3.95 8.10
N TRP A 185 -7.65 -2.94 8.92
CA TRP A 185 -7.33 -1.55 8.65
C TRP A 185 -6.25 -1.04 9.60
N ASP A 186 -5.11 -0.64 9.04
CA ASP A 186 -4.03 0.04 9.73
C ASP A 186 -4.10 1.54 9.40
N VAL A 187 -4.69 2.33 10.29
CA VAL A 187 -4.90 3.77 10.06
C VAL A 187 -4.01 4.59 10.97
N THR A 188 -3.16 5.43 10.36
CA THR A 188 -2.43 6.45 11.09
C THR A 188 -3.17 7.78 11.02
N VAL A 189 -3.49 8.36 12.17
CA VAL A 189 -4.04 9.72 12.27
C VAL A 189 -2.91 10.68 12.55
N SER A 190 -2.58 11.51 11.57
CA SER A 190 -1.57 12.57 11.69
C SER A 190 -2.14 13.79 12.41
N GLY A 191 -1.34 14.42 13.23
CA GLY A 191 -1.70 15.71 13.87
C GLY A 191 -1.73 16.90 12.89
N MET A 192 -1.95 16.67 11.59
CA MET A 192 -2.05 17.72 10.58
C MET A 192 -3.51 18.01 10.24
N ALA A 193 -3.85 19.29 10.10
CA ALA A 193 -5.09 19.76 9.48
C ALA A 193 -4.72 20.88 8.50
N GLY A 194 -4.86 20.63 7.20
CA GLY A 194 -4.26 21.48 6.17
C GLY A 194 -2.76 21.65 6.41
N ALA A 195 -2.28 22.88 6.51
CA ALA A 195 -0.87 23.21 6.80
C ALA A 195 -0.56 23.36 8.31
N THR A 196 -1.57 23.21 9.19
CA THR A 196 -1.41 23.41 10.63
C THR A 196 -1.11 22.09 11.34
N ARG A 197 -0.12 22.12 12.26
CA ARG A 197 0.24 20.98 13.10
C ARG A 197 -0.38 21.11 14.51
N PHE A 198 -0.86 19.98 14.99
CA PHE A 198 -1.41 19.81 16.33
C PHE A 198 -0.66 18.66 17.03
N ASP A 199 -0.57 18.73 18.34
CA ASP A 199 -0.01 17.68 19.17
C ASP A 199 -1.14 16.86 19.80
N LEU A 200 -0.98 15.53 19.79
CA LEU A 200 -1.91 14.62 20.48
C LEU A 200 -1.81 14.87 21.99
N ALA A 201 -2.88 15.33 22.57
CA ALA A 201 -2.97 15.60 24.02
C ALA A 201 -3.58 14.43 24.79
N GLU A 202 -4.49 13.67 24.16
CA GLU A 202 -5.17 12.54 24.79
C GLU A 202 -5.71 11.59 23.73
N SER A 203 -5.67 10.28 24.02
CA SER A 203 -6.38 9.28 23.25
C SER A 203 -7.01 8.24 24.19
N ARG A 204 -8.21 7.79 23.84
CA ARG A 204 -8.97 6.80 24.60
C ARG A 204 -9.80 5.96 23.63
N ASP A 205 -9.77 4.65 23.79
CA ASP A 205 -10.70 3.74 23.14
C ASP A 205 -11.87 3.42 24.07
N GLN A 206 -13.08 3.39 23.54
CA GLN A 206 -14.27 2.98 24.26
C GLN A 206 -15.36 2.56 23.28
N ASP A 207 -15.97 1.41 23.49
CA ASP A 207 -17.14 0.91 22.74
C ASP A 207 -16.91 0.90 21.19
N GLY A 208 -15.68 0.62 20.75
CA GLY A 208 -15.30 0.60 19.32
C GLY A 208 -15.01 1.99 18.75
N PHE A 209 -14.99 3.03 19.57
CA PHE A 209 -14.62 4.38 19.17
C PHE A 209 -13.25 4.76 19.72
N LEU A 210 -12.44 5.42 18.89
CA LEU A 210 -11.21 6.07 19.31
C LEU A 210 -11.47 7.57 19.50
N PHE A 211 -11.49 8.03 20.75
CA PHE A 211 -11.60 9.45 21.10
C PHE A 211 -10.20 10.05 21.14
N THR A 212 -9.98 11.12 20.39
CA THR A 212 -8.69 11.81 20.35
C THR A 212 -8.89 13.30 20.60
N ARG A 213 -7.99 13.89 21.36
CA ARG A 213 -7.93 15.34 21.60
C ARG A 213 -6.57 15.84 21.16
N PHE A 214 -6.59 16.77 20.22
CA PHE A 214 -5.39 17.44 19.72
C PHE A 214 -5.40 18.91 20.09
N THR A 215 -4.25 19.44 20.44
CA THR A 215 -4.07 20.86 20.76
C THR A 215 -3.13 21.50 19.76
N ARG A 216 -3.41 22.75 19.39
CA ARG A 216 -2.58 23.48 18.44
C ARG A 216 -1.16 23.62 19.00
N ARG A 217 -0.16 23.30 18.20
CA ARG A 217 1.23 23.61 18.52
C ARG A 217 1.42 25.13 18.40
N HIS A 218 1.83 25.77 19.47
CA HIS A 218 2.27 27.15 19.46
C HIS A 218 3.81 27.10 19.36
N ASP A 219 4.35 27.51 18.23
CA ASP A 219 5.77 27.73 18.10
C ASP A 219 6.11 28.91 19.02
N GLY A 220 6.90 28.66 20.07
CA GLY A 220 7.36 29.67 21.04
C GLY A 220 8.42 30.59 20.45
#